data_51195af798bcdbb3c311e770b942faee
#
_entry.id   51195af798bcdbb3c311e770b942faee
#
_cell.length_a   1.000
_cell.length_b   1.000
_cell.length_c   1.000
_cell.angle_alpha   90.00
_cell.angle_beta   90.00
_cell.angle_gamma   90.00
#
_symmetry.space_group_name_H-M   'P 1'
#
loop_
_entity.id
_entity.type
_entity.pdbx_description
1 polymer ?
#
loop_
_entity_poly.entity_id
_entity_poly.type
_entity_poly.pdbx_seq_one_letter_code
_entity_poly.pdbx_strand_id
1 'polypeptide(L)'
;MNKPVRDLTPEVEVSDPLALLRRPFPANQISKLPKESRTQADERKASRSNGVNCTVCGGWHHKNAVHLDYVGHAALTDRLLDADPLWTWEPVAFTPEGLPSFDRNGGLWIKLTVCGVTRLGYGNAEGKSGGDAVKEIIGDALRNAAMRFGAALDLWHKGDLHVAGAEPEADEPEVHTMASAEELAANLLRGCGSKEMLKDTWTRNEAGWRGVMDEPTYLRLKGLTMRLVKQFDEQSKPPPAEDLGISEDEIPY
;
A
#
# COMPACT_ATOMS: atom_id res chain seq x y z
N MET A 1 23.63 32.53 -59.50
CA MET A 1 22.65 31.54 -58.94
C MET A 1 23.33 30.86 -57.75
N ASN A 2 23.06 31.35 -56.54
CA ASN A 2 23.57 30.75 -55.31
C ASN A 2 22.59 29.62 -54.90
N LYS A 3 23.13 28.38 -54.84
CA LYS A 3 22.41 27.27 -54.22
C LYS A 3 22.39 27.49 -52.71
N PRO A 4 21.27 27.28 -52.02
CA PRO A 4 21.23 27.35 -50.56
C PRO A 4 22.05 26.19 -49.98
N VAL A 5 22.94 26.54 -49.06
CA VAL A 5 23.69 25.57 -48.23
C VAL A 5 22.65 24.83 -47.37
N ARG A 6 22.51 23.50 -47.56
CA ARG A 6 21.76 22.65 -46.65
C ARG A 6 22.49 22.64 -45.33
N ASP A 7 21.85 23.15 -44.30
CA ASP A 7 22.28 23.01 -42.92
C ASP A 7 22.15 21.52 -42.54
N LEU A 8 23.30 20.84 -42.46
CA LEU A 8 23.43 19.44 -42.05
C LEU A 8 23.76 19.37 -40.54
N THR A 9 23.10 20.18 -39.73
CA THR A 9 23.11 19.89 -38.30
C THR A 9 22.32 18.60 -38.09
N PRO A 10 22.92 17.49 -37.58
CA PRO A 10 22.16 16.32 -37.21
C PRO A 10 21.18 16.75 -36.10
N GLU A 11 19.90 16.63 -36.35
CA GLU A 11 18.91 16.65 -35.30
C GLU A 11 19.27 15.51 -34.34
N VAL A 12 19.87 15.85 -33.21
CA VAL A 12 20.00 14.94 -32.08
C VAL A 12 18.58 14.68 -31.64
N GLU A 13 18.02 13.53 -32.02
CA GLU A 13 16.79 13.03 -31.38
C GLU A 13 17.04 13.05 -29.87
N VAL A 14 16.54 14.05 -29.19
CA VAL A 14 16.47 14.07 -27.73
C VAL A 14 15.45 13.01 -27.39
N SER A 15 15.92 11.77 -27.23
CA SER A 15 15.08 10.67 -26.77
C SER A 15 14.51 11.10 -25.42
N ASP A 16 13.17 11.11 -25.30
CA ASP A 16 12.49 11.42 -24.04
C ASP A 16 13.12 10.59 -22.89
N PRO A 17 13.77 11.24 -21.90
CA PRO A 17 14.42 10.51 -20.81
C PRO A 17 13.47 9.61 -20.04
N LEU A 18 12.18 10.00 -19.93
CA LEU A 18 11.15 9.18 -19.29
C LEU A 18 10.83 7.91 -20.10
N ALA A 19 11.02 7.93 -21.43
CA ALA A 19 10.86 6.73 -22.25
C ALA A 19 11.90 5.64 -21.90
N LEU A 20 13.08 6.02 -21.39
CA LEU A 20 14.10 5.08 -20.93
C LEU A 20 13.60 4.23 -19.76
N LEU A 21 12.80 4.80 -18.85
CA LEU A 21 12.23 4.06 -17.72
C LEU A 21 11.32 2.92 -18.16
N ARG A 22 10.69 3.02 -19.32
CA ARG A 22 9.79 2.01 -19.88
C ARG A 22 10.50 0.88 -20.64
N ARG A 23 11.80 1.00 -20.89
CA ARG A 23 12.55 -0.05 -21.57
C ARG A 23 12.67 -1.28 -20.69
N PRO A 24 12.51 -2.50 -21.23
CA PRO A 24 12.73 -3.73 -20.47
C PRO A 24 14.11 -3.74 -19.80
N PHE A 25 14.20 -4.34 -18.62
CA PHE A 25 15.49 -4.56 -17.96
C PHE A 25 16.21 -5.74 -18.62
N PRO A 26 17.54 -5.66 -18.76
CA PRO A 26 18.32 -6.78 -19.27
C PRO A 26 18.28 -7.95 -18.28
N ALA A 27 18.42 -9.18 -18.80
CA ALA A 27 18.24 -10.40 -18.01
C ALA A 27 19.16 -10.49 -16.77
N ASN A 28 20.36 -9.91 -16.83
CA ASN A 28 21.31 -9.86 -15.71
C ASN A 28 20.91 -8.89 -14.58
N GLN A 29 19.93 -8.03 -14.80
CA GLN A 29 19.35 -7.14 -13.79
C GLN A 29 18.01 -7.65 -13.23
N ILE A 30 17.52 -8.77 -13.76
CA ILE A 30 16.30 -9.42 -13.30
C ILE A 30 16.66 -10.54 -12.34
N SER A 31 16.15 -10.45 -11.13
CA SER A 31 16.29 -11.46 -10.08
C SER A 31 15.05 -12.32 -9.98
N LYS A 32 15.19 -13.51 -9.36
CA LYS A 32 14.10 -14.46 -9.14
C LYS A 32 13.70 -14.40 -7.66
N LEU A 33 12.44 -14.05 -7.39
CA LEU A 33 11.87 -14.01 -6.05
C LEU A 33 10.97 -15.24 -5.84
N PRO A 34 11.27 -16.15 -4.88
CA PRO A 34 10.38 -17.26 -4.60
C PRO A 34 9.10 -16.75 -3.93
N LYS A 35 7.95 -17.12 -4.49
CA LYS A 35 6.63 -16.84 -3.90
C LYS A 35 6.03 -18.18 -3.47
N GLU A 36 5.81 -18.33 -2.17
CA GLU A 36 5.11 -19.46 -1.56
C GLU A 36 3.65 -19.10 -1.33
N SER A 37 2.74 -20.05 -1.52
CA SER A 37 1.40 -19.95 -0.96
C SER A 37 1.46 -20.11 0.57
N ARG A 38 0.38 -19.75 1.26
CA ARG A 38 0.29 -19.93 2.71
C ARG A 38 0.44 -21.41 3.09
N THR A 39 -0.22 -22.31 2.38
CA THR A 39 -0.11 -23.76 2.56
C THR A 39 1.32 -24.24 2.38
N GLN A 40 2.00 -23.82 1.29
CA GLN A 40 3.40 -24.18 1.03
C GLN A 40 4.33 -23.69 2.16
N ALA A 41 4.13 -22.47 2.65
CA ALA A 41 4.90 -21.94 3.77
C ALA A 41 4.69 -22.76 5.05
N ASP A 42 3.46 -23.19 5.33
CA ASP A 42 3.12 -24.01 6.49
C ASP A 42 3.65 -25.45 6.34
N GLU A 43 3.55 -26.08 5.17
CA GLU A 43 4.16 -27.38 4.88
C GLU A 43 5.68 -27.35 5.06
N ARG A 44 6.36 -26.29 4.62
CA ARG A 44 7.80 -26.12 4.79
C ARG A 44 8.20 -25.95 6.27
N LYS A 45 7.37 -25.23 7.05
CA LYS A 45 7.57 -25.09 8.50
C LYS A 45 7.34 -26.43 9.22
N ALA A 46 6.32 -27.20 8.81
CA ALA A 46 5.99 -28.49 9.41
C ALA A 46 7.04 -29.57 9.10
N SER A 47 7.63 -29.55 7.91
CA SER A 47 8.67 -30.52 7.53
C SER A 47 9.75 -29.91 6.64
N ARG A 48 11.00 -30.06 7.08
CA ARG A 48 12.18 -29.59 6.34
C ARG A 48 12.32 -30.28 4.97
N SER A 49 11.75 -31.46 4.77
CA SER A 49 11.78 -32.19 3.50
C SER A 49 10.96 -31.50 2.40
N ASN A 50 10.06 -30.57 2.75
CA ASN A 50 9.30 -29.77 1.80
C ASN A 50 10.05 -28.51 1.35
N GLY A 51 11.18 -28.18 1.97
CA GLY A 51 12.04 -27.08 1.59
C GLY A 51 13.19 -27.53 0.69
N VAL A 52 13.73 -26.59 -0.10
CA VAL A 52 14.90 -26.78 -0.95
C VAL A 52 15.82 -25.57 -0.92
N ASN A 53 17.15 -25.81 -0.92
CA ASN A 53 18.11 -24.76 -1.28
C ASN A 53 18.07 -24.57 -2.79
N CYS A 54 17.45 -23.54 -3.26
CA CYS A 54 17.17 -23.34 -4.68
C CYS A 54 18.39 -22.82 -5.42
N THR A 55 18.79 -23.49 -6.48
CA THR A 55 19.89 -23.05 -7.36
C THR A 55 19.51 -21.87 -8.25
N VAL A 56 18.21 -21.59 -8.41
CA VAL A 56 17.72 -20.49 -9.25
C VAL A 56 17.77 -19.14 -8.54
N CYS A 57 17.31 -19.09 -7.28
CA CYS A 57 17.26 -17.85 -6.50
C CYS A 57 18.27 -17.79 -5.35
N GLY A 58 18.98 -18.88 -5.06
CA GLY A 58 19.91 -18.99 -3.94
C GLY A 58 19.28 -19.08 -2.56
N GLY A 59 17.95 -18.97 -2.45
CA GLY A 59 17.20 -18.97 -1.20
C GLY A 59 16.68 -20.35 -0.79
N TRP A 60 16.32 -20.47 0.51
CA TRP A 60 15.60 -21.63 1.04
C TRP A 60 14.10 -21.35 1.01
N HIS A 61 13.35 -22.16 0.26
CA HIS A 61 11.91 -22.04 0.15
C HIS A 61 11.25 -23.41 -0.13
N HIS A 62 9.91 -23.46 -0.16
CA HIS A 62 9.17 -24.67 -0.53
C HIS A 62 9.56 -25.14 -1.94
N LYS A 63 9.75 -26.45 -2.12
CA LYS A 63 10.20 -27.04 -3.39
C LYS A 63 9.31 -26.71 -4.61
N ASN A 64 8.02 -26.43 -4.38
CA ASN A 64 7.05 -26.08 -5.40
C ASN A 64 6.75 -24.57 -5.44
N ALA A 65 7.55 -23.73 -4.80
CA ALA A 65 7.36 -22.28 -4.86
C ALA A 65 7.54 -21.76 -6.30
N VAL A 66 6.71 -20.82 -6.70
CA VAL A 66 6.83 -20.13 -7.98
C VAL A 66 7.90 -19.05 -7.88
N HIS A 67 8.70 -18.84 -8.92
CA HIS A 67 9.67 -17.76 -8.97
C HIS A 67 9.11 -16.61 -9.82
N LEU A 68 8.95 -15.46 -9.20
CA LEU A 68 8.58 -14.22 -9.87
C LEU A 68 9.83 -13.46 -10.30
N ASP A 69 9.77 -12.89 -11.49
CA ASP A 69 10.80 -11.97 -11.97
C ASP A 69 10.63 -10.63 -11.26
N TYR A 70 11.72 -10.06 -10.75
CA TYR A 70 11.69 -8.73 -10.16
C TYR A 70 12.99 -7.96 -10.39
N VAL A 71 12.91 -6.65 -10.36
CA VAL A 71 14.07 -5.76 -10.44
C VAL A 71 14.49 -5.36 -9.03
N GLY A 72 15.75 -5.64 -8.71
CA GLY A 72 16.33 -5.24 -7.43
C GLY A 72 16.51 -3.73 -7.32
N HIS A 73 16.65 -3.26 -6.07
CA HIS A 73 16.82 -1.83 -5.78
C HIS A 73 18.00 -1.20 -6.54
N ALA A 74 19.14 -1.87 -6.60
CA ALA A 74 20.33 -1.35 -7.28
C ALA A 74 20.12 -1.15 -8.79
N ALA A 75 19.53 -2.15 -9.47
CA ALA A 75 19.24 -2.06 -10.89
C ALA A 75 18.20 -0.98 -11.22
N LEU A 76 17.21 -0.79 -10.33
CA LEU A 76 16.27 0.31 -10.48
C LEU A 76 16.94 1.67 -10.30
N THR A 77 17.79 1.82 -9.28
CA THR A 77 18.54 3.05 -9.03
C THR A 77 19.44 3.41 -10.23
N ASP A 78 20.12 2.44 -10.79
CA ASP A 78 20.95 2.59 -12.00
C ASP A 78 20.11 3.12 -13.18
N ARG A 79 18.95 2.52 -13.43
CA ARG A 79 18.02 2.98 -14.47
C ARG A 79 17.48 4.40 -14.22
N LEU A 80 17.22 4.77 -12.96
CA LEU A 80 16.81 6.13 -12.61
C LEU A 80 17.92 7.15 -12.88
N LEU A 81 19.18 6.80 -12.57
CA LEU A 81 20.35 7.62 -12.87
C LEU A 81 20.58 7.78 -14.37
N ASP A 82 20.36 6.72 -15.15
CA ASP A 82 20.44 6.78 -16.61
C ASP A 82 19.38 7.72 -17.22
N ALA A 83 18.17 7.74 -16.63
CA ALA A 83 17.08 8.57 -17.10
C ALA A 83 17.23 10.04 -16.65
N ASP A 84 17.63 10.25 -15.41
CA ASP A 84 17.80 11.57 -14.80
C ASP A 84 18.85 11.50 -13.68
N PRO A 85 20.08 11.96 -13.92
CA PRO A 85 21.11 12.00 -12.86
C PRO A 85 20.74 12.84 -11.64
N LEU A 86 19.71 13.70 -11.76
CA LEU A 86 19.22 14.57 -10.68
C LEU A 86 17.91 14.07 -10.08
N TRP A 87 17.52 12.80 -10.37
CA TRP A 87 16.35 12.22 -9.74
C TRP A 87 16.44 12.28 -8.22
N THR A 88 15.30 12.43 -7.57
CA THR A 88 15.25 12.48 -6.10
C THR A 88 13.98 11.82 -5.58
N TRP A 89 14.02 11.48 -4.30
CA TRP A 89 12.82 11.05 -3.58
C TRP A 89 12.78 11.65 -2.18
N GLU A 90 11.58 11.78 -1.64
CA GLU A 90 11.37 12.23 -0.27
C GLU A 90 10.17 11.52 0.36
N PRO A 91 10.14 11.30 1.68
CA PRO A 91 8.94 10.90 2.40
C PRO A 91 7.83 11.94 2.23
N VAL A 92 6.58 11.48 2.18
CA VAL A 92 5.42 12.40 2.12
C VAL A 92 5.27 13.20 3.40
N ALA A 93 5.67 12.61 4.54
CA ALA A 93 5.62 13.26 5.86
C ALA A 93 6.85 12.89 6.70
N PHE A 94 7.17 13.78 7.64
CA PHE A 94 8.26 13.61 8.60
C PHE A 94 7.70 13.68 10.03
N THR A 95 8.37 13.00 10.95
CA THR A 95 8.14 13.14 12.39
C THR A 95 8.70 14.49 12.88
N PRO A 96 8.34 14.95 14.10
CA PRO A 96 8.92 16.17 14.68
C PRO A 96 10.45 16.15 14.79
N GLU A 97 11.06 14.94 14.87
CA GLU A 97 12.51 14.73 14.94
C GLU A 97 13.19 14.75 13.56
N GLY A 98 12.43 14.95 12.47
CA GLY A 98 12.94 15.01 11.11
C GLY A 98 13.18 13.64 10.47
N LEU A 99 12.65 12.55 11.04
CA LEU A 99 12.70 11.22 10.45
C LEU A 99 11.49 10.97 9.54
N PRO A 100 11.57 10.06 8.55
CA PRO A 100 10.42 9.64 7.75
C PRO A 100 9.27 9.16 8.65
N SER A 101 8.06 9.66 8.42
CA SER A 101 6.87 9.23 9.12
C SER A 101 6.27 7.99 8.44
N PHE A 102 6.11 6.91 9.22
CA PHE A 102 5.43 5.69 8.77
C PHE A 102 3.94 5.80 9.10
N ASP A 103 3.11 5.19 8.27
CA ASP A 103 1.67 5.11 8.53
C ASP A 103 1.35 4.08 9.64
N ARG A 104 0.06 3.99 10.02
CA ARG A 104 -0.41 3.06 11.06
C ARG A 104 -0.16 1.57 10.75
N ASN A 105 0.09 1.22 9.50
CA ASN A 105 0.39 -0.13 9.04
C ASN A 105 1.91 -0.38 8.94
N GLY A 106 2.74 0.60 9.35
CA GLY A 106 4.19 0.54 9.26
C GLY A 106 4.74 0.75 7.84
N GLY A 107 3.92 1.23 6.91
CA GLY A 107 4.32 1.53 5.55
C GLY A 107 4.81 2.97 5.37
N LEU A 108 5.56 3.22 4.31
CA LEU A 108 6.14 4.51 3.96
C LEU A 108 5.59 5.01 2.62
N TRP A 109 5.01 6.20 2.64
CA TRP A 109 4.66 6.94 1.44
C TRP A 109 5.81 7.86 1.03
N ILE A 110 6.17 7.79 -0.24
CA ILE A 110 7.22 8.64 -0.83
C ILE A 110 6.72 9.39 -2.06
N LYS A 111 7.41 10.48 -2.36
CA LYS A 111 7.37 11.16 -3.65
C LYS A 111 8.67 10.83 -4.38
N LEU A 112 8.57 10.27 -5.58
CA LEU A 112 9.69 10.08 -6.49
C LEU A 112 9.59 11.12 -7.60
N THR A 113 10.66 11.88 -7.81
CA THR A 113 10.73 12.90 -8.87
C THR A 113 11.82 12.51 -9.87
N VAL A 114 11.44 12.41 -11.15
CA VAL A 114 12.33 12.11 -12.28
C VAL A 114 12.00 13.08 -13.41
N CYS A 115 13.00 13.75 -13.95
CA CYS A 115 12.84 14.77 -15.01
C CYS A 115 11.76 15.82 -14.65
N GLY A 116 11.70 16.25 -13.39
CA GLY A 116 10.74 17.22 -12.89
C GLY A 116 9.30 16.68 -12.70
N VAL A 117 9.02 15.42 -13.07
CA VAL A 117 7.72 14.77 -12.85
C VAL A 117 7.73 14.01 -11.54
N THR A 118 6.71 14.20 -10.70
CA THR A 118 6.58 13.54 -9.39
C THR A 118 5.46 12.50 -9.40
N ARG A 119 5.76 11.31 -8.86
CA ARG A 119 4.80 10.21 -8.63
C ARG A 119 4.90 9.74 -7.18
N LEU A 120 3.75 9.34 -6.62
CA LEU A 120 3.70 8.73 -5.29
C LEU A 120 4.03 7.24 -5.36
N GLY A 121 4.67 6.73 -4.31
CA GLY A 121 4.89 5.31 -4.09
C GLY A 121 4.63 4.94 -2.65
N TYR A 122 4.24 3.69 -2.44
CA TYR A 122 4.03 3.10 -1.12
C TYR A 122 4.88 1.85 -0.98
N GLY A 123 5.53 1.70 0.16
CA GLY A 123 6.30 0.51 0.48
C GLY A 123 5.96 -0.02 1.86
N ASN A 124 6.01 -1.35 1.98
CA ASN A 124 5.81 -2.07 3.23
C ASN A 124 6.82 -3.22 3.32
N ALA A 125 7.10 -3.67 4.55
CA ALA A 125 7.94 -4.84 4.81
C ALA A 125 7.17 -5.85 5.65
N GLU A 126 6.61 -6.86 4.99
CA GLU A 126 5.87 -7.92 5.65
C GLU A 126 6.81 -8.84 6.45
N GLY A 127 6.51 -9.04 7.74
CA GLY A 127 7.18 -10.02 8.60
C GLY A 127 8.63 -9.71 8.96
N LYS A 128 9.15 -8.51 8.63
CA LYS A 128 10.49 -8.06 9.01
C LYS A 128 10.45 -6.98 10.08
N SER A 129 11.56 -6.80 10.79
CA SER A 129 11.70 -5.79 11.84
C SER A 129 13.09 -5.15 11.81
N GLY A 130 13.25 -4.02 12.51
CA GLY A 130 14.52 -3.31 12.62
C GLY A 130 14.99 -2.68 11.31
N GLY A 131 16.31 -2.50 11.17
CA GLY A 131 16.92 -1.81 10.04
C GLY A 131 16.69 -2.47 8.68
N ASP A 132 16.54 -3.79 8.63
CA ASP A 132 16.28 -4.51 7.38
C ASP A 132 14.85 -4.28 6.89
N ALA A 133 13.88 -4.14 7.81
CA ALA A 133 12.53 -3.72 7.45
C ALA A 133 12.53 -2.31 6.82
N VAL A 134 13.25 -1.35 7.41
CA VAL A 134 13.32 0.02 6.88
C VAL A 134 13.93 0.05 5.47
N LYS A 135 15.01 -0.70 5.22
CA LYS A 135 15.63 -0.80 3.89
C LYS A 135 14.66 -1.40 2.86
N GLU A 136 13.92 -2.43 3.25
CA GLU A 136 12.93 -3.06 2.38
C GLU A 136 11.78 -2.12 2.05
N ILE A 137 11.23 -1.43 3.05
CA ILE A 137 10.16 -0.44 2.89
C ILE A 137 10.58 0.66 1.88
N ILE A 138 11.79 1.20 2.02
CA ILE A 138 12.30 2.22 1.09
C ILE A 138 12.44 1.64 -0.33
N GLY A 139 13.04 0.47 -0.47
CA GLY A 139 13.21 -0.18 -1.76
C GLY A 139 11.88 -0.54 -2.43
N ASP A 140 10.90 -0.96 -1.64
CA ASP A 140 9.55 -1.27 -2.12
C ASP A 140 8.79 -0.01 -2.55
N ALA A 141 8.85 1.05 -1.75
CA ALA A 141 8.26 2.34 -2.08
C ALA A 141 8.83 2.91 -3.39
N LEU A 142 10.15 2.81 -3.59
CA LEU A 142 10.81 3.25 -4.83
C LEU A 142 10.37 2.42 -6.03
N ARG A 143 10.32 1.09 -5.94
CA ARG A 143 9.80 0.22 -7.01
C ARG A 143 8.36 0.57 -7.36
N ASN A 144 7.51 0.74 -6.34
CA ASN A 144 6.11 1.08 -6.52
C ASN A 144 5.91 2.47 -7.17
N ALA A 145 6.71 3.47 -6.81
CA ALA A 145 6.70 4.78 -7.46
C ALA A 145 7.21 4.71 -8.90
N ALA A 146 8.34 4.01 -9.14
CA ALA A 146 8.96 3.89 -10.45
C ALA A 146 8.10 3.11 -11.46
N MET A 147 7.30 2.12 -11.00
CA MET A 147 6.31 1.43 -11.82
C MET A 147 5.31 2.42 -12.47
N ARG A 148 4.97 3.51 -11.78
CA ARG A 148 4.07 4.56 -12.30
C ARG A 148 4.71 5.41 -13.41
N PHE A 149 6.02 5.31 -13.60
CA PHE A 149 6.74 5.82 -14.76
C PHE A 149 6.90 4.75 -15.85
N GLY A 150 6.49 3.51 -15.59
CA GLY A 150 6.58 2.38 -16.48
C GLY A 150 7.80 1.47 -16.23
N ALA A 151 8.62 1.72 -15.21
CA ALA A 151 9.79 0.90 -14.89
C ALA A 151 9.37 -0.51 -14.46
N ALA A 152 9.94 -1.53 -15.13
CA ALA A 152 9.67 -2.96 -14.91
C ALA A 152 8.17 -3.35 -15.00
N LEU A 153 7.34 -2.55 -15.67
CA LEU A 153 5.90 -2.76 -15.75
C LEU A 153 5.55 -4.12 -16.39
N ASP A 154 6.35 -4.59 -17.33
CA ASP A 154 6.24 -5.89 -17.97
C ASP A 154 6.42 -7.07 -16.99
N LEU A 155 7.20 -6.90 -15.95
CA LEU A 155 7.41 -7.92 -14.91
C LEU A 155 6.22 -7.99 -13.95
N TRP A 156 5.59 -6.85 -13.64
CA TRP A 156 4.37 -6.80 -12.83
C TRP A 156 3.22 -7.55 -13.50
N HIS A 157 3.00 -7.34 -14.81
CA HIS A 157 1.99 -8.08 -15.56
C HIS A 157 2.22 -9.59 -15.56
N LYS A 158 3.48 -10.04 -15.65
CA LYS A 158 3.80 -11.46 -15.54
C LYS A 158 3.50 -12.03 -14.16
N GLY A 159 3.77 -11.26 -13.10
CA GLY A 159 3.44 -11.61 -11.73
C GLY A 159 1.94 -11.84 -11.54
N ASP A 160 1.11 -10.95 -12.04
CA ASP A 160 -0.35 -11.05 -11.97
C ASP A 160 -0.87 -12.27 -12.74
N LEU A 161 -0.31 -12.57 -13.92
CA LEU A 161 -0.68 -13.75 -14.71
C LEU A 161 -0.29 -15.07 -14.04
N HIS A 162 0.83 -15.13 -13.32
CA HIS A 162 1.25 -16.33 -12.59
C HIS A 162 0.38 -16.57 -11.35
N VAL A 163 -0.11 -15.54 -10.71
CA VAL A 163 -1.09 -15.67 -9.61
C VAL A 163 -2.43 -16.18 -10.12
N ALA A 164 -2.84 -15.77 -11.33
CA ALA A 164 -4.08 -16.24 -11.97
C ALA A 164 -4.02 -17.70 -12.47
N GLY A 165 -2.82 -18.28 -12.66
CA GLY A 165 -2.61 -19.69 -13.08
C GLY A 165 -2.42 -20.67 -11.92
N ALA A 166 -2.23 -20.22 -10.70
CA ALA A 166 -2.35 -21.07 -9.52
C ALA A 166 -3.84 -21.31 -9.28
N GLU A 167 -4.29 -22.59 -9.25
CA GLU A 167 -5.67 -22.90 -8.89
C GLU A 167 -6.04 -22.11 -7.64
N PRO A 168 -7.17 -21.40 -7.63
CA PRO A 168 -7.59 -20.65 -6.47
C PRO A 168 -7.85 -21.66 -5.35
N GLU A 169 -6.90 -21.82 -4.42
CA GLU A 169 -7.29 -22.19 -3.08
C GLU A 169 -8.28 -21.10 -2.66
N ALA A 170 -9.47 -21.52 -2.23
CA ALA A 170 -10.59 -20.68 -1.87
C ALA A 170 -10.33 -19.78 -0.64
N ASP A 171 -9.33 -18.91 -0.75
CA ASP A 171 -9.38 -17.58 -0.22
C ASP A 171 -9.98 -16.76 -1.36
N GLU A 172 -11.25 -16.39 -1.21
CA GLU A 172 -11.86 -15.39 -2.08
C GLU A 172 -10.82 -14.27 -2.24
N PRO A 173 -10.44 -13.88 -3.49
CA PRO A 173 -9.62 -12.71 -3.64
C PRO A 173 -10.35 -11.62 -2.85
N GLU A 174 -9.68 -11.01 -1.87
CA GLU A 174 -10.04 -9.66 -1.53
C GLU A 174 -9.84 -8.87 -2.82
N VAL A 175 -10.88 -8.92 -3.64
CA VAL A 175 -11.09 -7.93 -4.67
C VAL A 175 -11.05 -6.65 -3.88
N HIS A 176 -9.98 -5.88 -4.01
CA HIS A 176 -10.02 -4.46 -3.69
C HIS A 176 -10.99 -3.85 -4.71
N THR A 177 -12.25 -4.26 -4.62
CA THR A 177 -13.38 -3.47 -5.07
C THR A 177 -13.14 -2.14 -4.40
N MET A 178 -13.00 -1.09 -5.18
CA MET A 178 -13.07 0.28 -4.67
C MET A 178 -14.18 0.22 -3.63
N ALA A 179 -13.82 0.48 -2.35
CA ALA A 179 -14.75 0.30 -1.24
C ALA A 179 -16.08 0.86 -1.67
N SER A 180 -17.14 0.07 -1.58
CA SER A 180 -18.45 0.48 -2.06
C SER A 180 -18.80 1.81 -1.42
N ALA A 181 -19.61 2.64 -2.06
CA ALA A 181 -20.03 3.92 -1.47
C ALA A 181 -20.59 3.71 -0.04
N GLU A 182 -21.20 2.54 0.22
CA GLU A 182 -21.66 2.13 1.54
C GLU A 182 -20.50 1.93 2.52
N GLU A 183 -19.44 1.22 2.13
CA GLU A 183 -18.28 0.95 2.99
C GLU A 183 -17.50 2.22 3.31
N LEU A 184 -17.29 3.09 2.32
CA LEU A 184 -16.64 4.38 2.54
C LEU A 184 -17.43 5.26 3.51
N ALA A 185 -18.75 5.35 3.33
CA ALA A 185 -19.63 6.09 4.23
C ALA A 185 -19.68 5.47 5.63
N ALA A 186 -19.75 4.14 5.74
CA ALA A 186 -19.75 3.43 7.02
C ALA A 186 -18.43 3.63 7.78
N ASN A 187 -17.29 3.60 7.10
CA ASN A 187 -15.97 3.83 7.71
C ASN A 187 -15.83 5.28 8.18
N LEU A 188 -16.33 6.25 7.40
CA LEU A 188 -16.35 7.66 7.80
C LEU A 188 -17.16 7.87 9.08
N LEU A 189 -18.35 7.23 9.20
CA LEU A 189 -19.20 7.32 10.38
C LEU A 189 -18.61 6.61 11.60
N ARG A 190 -17.98 5.44 11.43
CA ARG A 190 -17.28 4.72 12.51
C ARG A 190 -16.05 5.46 13.03
N GLY A 191 -15.42 6.28 12.18
CA GLY A 191 -14.28 7.13 12.55
C GLY A 191 -14.63 8.35 13.38
N CYS A 192 -15.94 8.66 13.59
CA CYS A 192 -16.35 9.79 14.42
C CYS A 192 -16.09 9.48 15.90
N GLY A 193 -15.39 10.38 16.59
CA GLY A 193 -15.02 10.24 18.01
C GLY A 193 -16.08 10.78 18.98
N SER A 194 -17.15 11.43 18.50
CA SER A 194 -18.23 11.96 19.34
C SER A 194 -19.58 11.97 18.62
N LYS A 195 -20.67 12.09 19.38
CA LYS A 195 -22.04 12.20 18.87
C LYS A 195 -22.23 13.46 18.00
N GLU A 196 -21.64 14.57 18.38
CA GLU A 196 -21.66 15.84 17.63
C GLU A 196 -20.97 15.69 16.29
N MET A 197 -19.77 15.08 16.28
CA MET A 197 -19.01 14.82 15.07
C MET A 197 -19.75 13.87 14.14
N LEU A 198 -20.41 12.84 14.69
CA LEU A 198 -21.21 11.90 13.93
C LEU A 198 -22.41 12.60 13.25
N LYS A 199 -23.12 13.46 13.97
CA LYS A 199 -24.25 14.24 13.48
C LYS A 199 -23.84 15.22 12.38
N ASP A 200 -22.73 15.92 12.56
CA ASP A 200 -22.20 16.87 11.60
C ASP A 200 -21.73 16.16 10.32
N THR A 201 -21.05 15.02 10.46
CA THR A 201 -20.61 14.18 9.34
C THR A 201 -21.80 13.64 8.56
N TRP A 202 -22.87 13.19 9.22
CA TRP A 202 -24.10 12.75 8.59
C TRP A 202 -24.75 13.88 7.79
N THR A 203 -25.01 15.01 8.43
CA THR A 203 -25.69 16.17 7.82
C THR A 203 -24.96 16.68 6.57
N ARG A 204 -23.62 16.68 6.63
CA ARG A 204 -22.76 17.16 5.51
C ARG A 204 -22.79 16.24 4.30
N ASN A 205 -22.96 14.93 4.50
CA ASN A 205 -22.83 13.93 3.42
C ASN A 205 -24.16 13.28 2.99
N GLU A 206 -25.24 13.44 3.74
CA GLU A 206 -26.52 12.76 3.51
C GLU A 206 -27.04 12.91 2.08
N ALA A 207 -27.03 14.13 1.56
CA ALA A 207 -27.53 14.42 0.20
C ALA A 207 -26.71 13.70 -0.88
N GLY A 208 -25.36 13.66 -0.71
CA GLY A 208 -24.46 12.93 -1.60
C GLY A 208 -24.69 11.42 -1.56
N TRP A 209 -24.80 10.86 -0.36
CA TRP A 209 -25.08 9.42 -0.19
C TRP A 209 -26.42 8.99 -0.78
N ARG A 210 -27.44 9.80 -0.60
CA ARG A 210 -28.78 9.57 -1.18
C ARG A 210 -28.78 9.62 -2.71
N GLY A 211 -27.86 10.37 -3.32
CA GLY A 211 -27.73 10.47 -4.77
C GLY A 211 -26.99 9.31 -5.43
N VAL A 212 -26.16 8.54 -4.67
CA VAL A 212 -25.29 7.48 -5.21
C VAL A 212 -25.64 6.08 -4.71
N MET A 213 -26.45 5.94 -3.63
CA MET A 213 -26.85 4.66 -3.06
C MET A 213 -28.30 4.33 -3.41
N ASP A 214 -28.60 3.02 -3.55
CA ASP A 214 -29.97 2.55 -3.60
C ASP A 214 -30.66 2.66 -2.23
N GLU A 215 -31.97 2.66 -2.20
CA GLU A 215 -32.75 2.83 -0.97
C GLU A 215 -32.42 1.80 0.12
N PRO A 216 -32.28 0.48 -0.17
CA PRO A 216 -31.86 -0.49 0.84
C PRO A 216 -30.50 -0.20 1.46
N THR A 217 -29.53 0.20 0.68
CA THR A 217 -28.16 0.54 1.13
C THR A 217 -28.18 1.80 2.00
N TYR A 218 -28.90 2.83 1.58
CA TYR A 218 -29.07 4.05 2.37
C TYR A 218 -29.74 3.77 3.73
N LEU A 219 -30.75 2.89 3.78
CA LEU A 219 -31.41 2.51 5.03
C LEU A 219 -30.46 1.73 5.97
N ARG A 220 -29.59 0.86 5.45
CA ARG A 220 -28.56 0.18 6.25
C ARG A 220 -27.58 1.18 6.87
N LEU A 221 -27.12 2.17 6.10
CA LEU A 221 -26.22 3.22 6.56
C LEU A 221 -26.88 4.08 7.66
N LYS A 222 -28.15 4.45 7.49
CA LYS A 222 -28.94 5.14 8.50
C LYS A 222 -29.08 4.32 9.79
N GLY A 223 -29.31 3.01 9.66
CA GLY A 223 -29.36 2.09 10.79
C GLY A 223 -28.03 1.99 11.54
N LEU A 224 -26.90 2.01 10.82
CA LEU A 224 -25.57 2.09 11.42
C LEU A 224 -25.40 3.37 12.24
N THR A 225 -25.79 4.51 11.69
CA THR A 225 -25.69 5.81 12.38
C THR A 225 -26.49 5.83 13.69
N MET A 226 -27.72 5.27 13.68
CA MET A 226 -28.53 5.16 14.89
C MET A 226 -27.86 4.28 15.98
N ARG A 227 -27.21 3.18 15.58
CA ARG A 227 -26.47 2.31 16.54
C ARG A 227 -25.28 3.05 17.14
N LEU A 228 -24.52 3.80 16.34
CA LEU A 228 -23.39 4.59 16.82
C LEU A 228 -23.84 5.70 17.78
N VAL A 229 -24.96 6.39 17.49
CA VAL A 229 -25.54 7.38 18.42
C VAL A 229 -25.87 6.74 19.77
N LYS A 230 -26.52 5.57 19.75
CA LYS A 230 -26.88 4.84 20.99
C LYS A 230 -25.61 4.44 21.77
N GLN A 231 -24.57 4.01 21.09
CA GLN A 231 -23.30 3.65 21.72
C GLN A 231 -22.65 4.84 22.43
N PHE A 232 -22.65 6.04 21.82
CA PHE A 232 -22.16 7.26 22.47
C PHE A 232 -23.02 7.66 23.67
N ASP A 233 -24.36 7.50 23.59
CA ASP A 233 -25.26 7.78 24.72
C ASP A 233 -25.04 6.81 25.89
N GLU A 234 -24.73 5.55 25.63
CA GLU A 234 -24.39 4.55 26.64
C GLU A 234 -23.03 4.84 27.31
N GLN A 235 -22.02 5.23 26.51
CA GLN A 235 -20.68 5.60 27.03
C GLN A 235 -20.68 6.89 27.84
N SER A 236 -21.65 7.77 27.63
CA SER A 236 -21.80 9.04 28.35
C SER A 236 -22.59 8.92 29.66
N LYS A 237 -23.12 7.74 29.98
CA LYS A 237 -23.80 7.51 31.27
C LYS A 237 -22.74 7.39 32.37
N PRO A 238 -22.93 8.09 33.50
CA PRO A 238 -22.06 7.89 34.66
C PRO A 238 -22.17 6.42 35.11
N PRO A 239 -21.09 5.82 35.60
CA PRO A 239 -21.13 4.49 36.19
C PRO A 239 -22.20 4.47 37.29
N PRO A 240 -22.94 3.35 37.48
CA PRO A 240 -23.88 3.22 38.58
C PRO A 240 -23.10 3.54 39.87
N ALA A 241 -23.69 4.37 40.73
CA ALA A 241 -23.12 4.67 42.03
C ALA A 241 -22.86 3.33 42.72
N GLU A 242 -21.60 2.98 42.96
CA GLU A 242 -21.27 1.88 43.85
C GLU A 242 -21.86 2.25 45.21
N ASP A 243 -22.77 1.41 45.71
CA ASP A 243 -23.25 1.48 47.05
C ASP A 243 -22.06 1.23 47.97
N LEU A 244 -21.35 2.33 48.32
CA LEU A 244 -20.36 2.33 49.37
C LEU A 244 -21.13 2.09 50.65
N GLY A 245 -21.35 0.81 51.02
CA GLY A 245 -22.00 0.37 52.24
C GLY A 245 -21.31 0.83 53.50
N ILE A 246 -21.25 2.17 53.67
CA ILE A 246 -20.84 2.84 54.89
C ILE A 246 -22.09 2.95 55.73
N SER A 247 -22.22 2.09 56.76
CA SER A 247 -23.28 2.18 57.77
C SER A 247 -23.09 3.47 58.59
N GLU A 248 -24.20 4.12 58.91
CA GLU A 248 -24.22 5.36 59.72
C GLU A 248 -23.52 5.23 61.09
N ASP A 249 -23.16 4.01 61.51
CA ASP A 249 -22.51 3.70 62.79
C ASP A 249 -20.98 3.82 62.77
N GLU A 250 -20.37 4.10 61.62
CA GLU A 250 -18.88 4.21 61.48
C GLU A 250 -18.36 5.65 61.37
N ILE A 251 -19.15 6.69 61.70
CA ILE A 251 -18.67 8.07 61.73
C ILE A 251 -18.25 8.38 63.19
N PRO A 252 -16.92 8.49 63.46
CA PRO A 252 -16.48 8.97 64.78
C PRO A 252 -16.74 10.47 64.92
N TYR A 253 -17.39 10.83 66.00
CA TYR A 253 -17.59 12.21 66.42
C TYR A 253 -16.27 12.85 66.84
#